data_7faff86889c90d0e9b4b8627794606ef
#
_entry.id   7faff86889c90d0e9b4b8627794606ef
#
_cell.length_a   1.000
_cell.length_b   1.000
_cell.length_c   1.000
_cell.angle_alpha   90.00
_cell.angle_beta   90.00
_cell.angle_gamma   90.00
#
_symmetry.space_group_name_H-M   'P 1'
#
loop_
_entity.id
_entity.type
_entity.pdbx_description
1 polymer ?
#
loop_
_entity_poly.entity_id
_entity_poly.type
_entity_poly.pdbx_seq_one_letter_code
_entity_poly.pdbx_strand_id
1 'polypeptide(L)'
;VEINPHLSNLAYLKRGCTSDLLIFPKSEGFQTLRDLFNSDKETCIDDALNIIPKSGTVGTVSGRRQSFVLGKRPDIIPIAVRGQVETRLKRLQEGRVDGIILAEIGLKRLFEINVLEPWILNFSAVRLTESEWPTAPGQGSISVHCRSEDYQSNHEIRSILNHIETEIDVSKE
;
A
#
# COMPACT_ATOMS: atom_id res chain seq x y z
N VAL A 1 17.52 1.66 0.71
CA VAL A 1 17.37 2.66 1.78
C VAL A 1 18.63 2.58 2.61
N GLU A 2 19.42 3.64 2.68
CA GLU A 2 20.57 3.69 3.58
C GLU A 2 20.05 3.63 5.01
N ILE A 3 20.49 2.62 5.75
CA ILE A 3 20.18 2.49 7.18
C ILE A 3 21.06 3.52 7.91
N ASN A 4 20.42 4.38 8.73
CA ASN A 4 21.16 5.31 9.56
C ASN A 4 22.14 4.50 10.45
N PRO A 5 23.46 4.83 10.44
CA PRO A 5 24.47 4.06 11.17
C PRO A 5 24.25 4.01 12.69
N HIS A 6 23.43 4.93 13.22
CA HIS A 6 23.04 4.95 14.63
C HIS A 6 21.82 4.07 14.95
N LEU A 7 21.25 3.39 13.94
CA LEU A 7 20.13 2.48 14.10
C LEU A 7 20.56 1.05 13.82
N SER A 8 20.29 0.16 14.75
CA SER A 8 20.35 -1.29 14.51
C SER A 8 19.03 -1.75 13.94
N ASN A 9 19.09 -2.45 12.79
CA ASN A 9 17.93 -3.16 12.26
C ASN A 9 17.86 -4.54 12.94
N LEU A 10 16.73 -4.82 13.54
CA LEU A 10 16.64 -5.89 14.51
C LEU A 10 15.72 -7.02 14.07
N ALA A 11 14.65 -6.70 13.37
CA ALA A 11 13.74 -7.70 12.88
C ALA A 11 12.90 -7.17 11.71
N TYR A 12 12.47 -8.10 10.85
CA TYR A 12 11.43 -7.86 9.85
C TYR A 12 10.23 -8.73 10.18
N LEU A 13 9.06 -8.11 10.32
CA LEU A 13 7.83 -8.88 10.45
C LEU A 13 7.50 -9.58 9.14
N LYS A 14 6.69 -10.63 9.19
CA LYS A 14 6.22 -11.36 8.02
C LYS A 14 5.72 -10.37 6.96
N ARG A 15 6.26 -10.49 5.75
CA ARG A 15 5.88 -9.62 4.64
C ARG A 15 4.43 -9.87 4.25
N GLY A 16 3.65 -8.79 4.20
CA GLY A 16 2.28 -8.84 3.66
C GLY A 16 2.26 -8.73 2.14
N CYS A 17 1.06 -8.61 1.56
CA CYS A 17 0.89 -8.41 0.11
C CYS A 17 1.66 -7.17 -0.37
N THR A 18 2.14 -7.24 -1.61
CA THR A 18 2.99 -6.22 -2.20
C THR A 18 2.28 -5.35 -3.20
N SER A 19 1.09 -5.76 -3.64
CA SER A 19 0.32 -5.13 -4.71
C SER A 19 -0.10 -3.69 -4.40
N ASP A 20 -0.23 -2.90 -5.45
CA ASP A 20 -0.90 -1.61 -5.43
C ASP A 20 -2.35 -1.76 -5.91
N LEU A 21 -3.25 -0.97 -5.35
CA LEU A 21 -4.64 -0.87 -5.79
C LEU A 21 -4.88 0.48 -6.47
N LEU A 22 -5.57 0.46 -7.61
CA LEU A 22 -6.28 1.64 -8.11
C LEU A 22 -7.70 1.60 -7.55
N ILE A 23 -8.06 2.64 -6.79
CA ILE A 23 -9.35 2.81 -6.11
C ILE A 23 -10.07 3.99 -6.74
N PHE A 24 -11.35 3.83 -7.03
CA PHE A 24 -12.17 4.84 -7.72
C PHE A 24 -13.63 4.79 -7.21
N PRO A 25 -14.45 5.77 -7.52
CA PRO A 25 -15.87 5.76 -7.13
C PRO A 25 -16.56 4.47 -7.56
N LYS A 26 -17.56 4.03 -6.80
CA LYS A 26 -18.31 2.81 -7.10
C LYS A 26 -18.79 2.81 -8.54
N SER A 27 -18.47 1.74 -9.27
CA SER A 27 -18.81 1.56 -10.68
C SER A 27 -19.31 0.14 -10.93
N GLU A 28 -20.30 -0.01 -11.79
CA GLU A 28 -20.82 -1.33 -12.18
C GLU A 28 -19.75 -2.14 -12.91
N GLY A 29 -19.79 -3.46 -12.73
CA GLY A 29 -18.82 -4.37 -13.31
C GLY A 29 -17.49 -4.49 -12.58
N PHE A 30 -17.24 -3.67 -11.56
CA PHE A 30 -16.02 -3.73 -10.75
C PHE A 30 -16.30 -4.20 -9.32
N GLN A 31 -15.33 -4.93 -8.75
CA GLN A 31 -15.38 -5.36 -7.36
C GLN A 31 -15.28 -4.17 -6.42
N THR A 32 -15.97 -4.26 -5.29
CA THR A 32 -15.74 -3.33 -4.19
C THR A 32 -14.42 -3.66 -3.47
N LEU A 33 -13.88 -2.73 -2.69
CA LEU A 33 -12.72 -3.01 -1.84
C LEU A 33 -12.97 -4.20 -0.91
N ARG A 34 -14.19 -4.35 -0.39
CA ARG A 34 -14.57 -5.49 0.45
C ARG A 34 -14.42 -6.82 -0.30
N ASP A 35 -14.94 -6.88 -1.52
CA ASP A 35 -14.91 -8.11 -2.34
C ASP A 35 -13.49 -8.41 -2.80
N LEU A 36 -12.72 -7.37 -3.12
CA LEU A 36 -11.34 -7.50 -3.59
C LEU A 36 -10.41 -8.10 -2.52
N PHE A 37 -10.60 -7.77 -1.24
CA PHE A 37 -9.80 -8.35 -0.15
C PHE A 37 -10.00 -9.86 0.02
N ASN A 38 -11.10 -10.41 -0.50
CA ASN A 38 -11.40 -11.84 -0.51
C ASN A 38 -11.18 -12.48 -1.89
N SER A 39 -10.45 -11.81 -2.79
CA SER A 39 -10.21 -12.23 -4.17
C SER A 39 -8.74 -12.08 -4.53
N ASP A 40 -8.23 -12.99 -5.34
CA ASP A 40 -6.87 -12.92 -5.89
C ASP A 40 -6.85 -12.32 -7.31
N LYS A 41 -7.97 -11.75 -7.76
CA LYS A 41 -8.08 -11.16 -9.10
C LYS A 41 -7.16 -9.96 -9.26
N GLU A 42 -6.33 -10.01 -10.29
CA GLU A 42 -5.50 -8.92 -10.76
C GLU A 42 -6.04 -8.32 -12.07
N THR A 43 -5.67 -7.10 -12.35
CA THR A 43 -6.04 -6.36 -13.56
C THR A 43 -4.78 -5.79 -14.19
N CYS A 44 -4.59 -5.99 -15.49
CA CYS A 44 -3.47 -5.40 -16.20
C CYS A 44 -3.52 -3.86 -16.15
N ILE A 45 -2.36 -3.24 -16.30
CA ILE A 45 -2.24 -1.78 -16.11
C ILE A 45 -3.08 -1.00 -17.12
N ASP A 46 -3.15 -1.45 -18.36
CA ASP A 46 -3.87 -0.74 -19.41
C ASP A 46 -5.37 -0.75 -19.14
N ASP A 47 -5.93 -1.91 -18.77
CA ASP A 47 -7.35 -2.02 -18.39
C ASP A 47 -7.67 -1.21 -17.13
N ALA A 48 -6.78 -1.25 -16.13
CA ALA A 48 -6.94 -0.49 -14.91
C ALA A 48 -6.96 1.02 -15.18
N LEU A 49 -6.02 1.53 -15.98
CA LEU A 49 -5.93 2.98 -16.27
C LEU A 49 -7.03 3.46 -17.23
N ASN A 50 -7.64 2.56 -18.01
CA ASN A 50 -8.80 2.90 -18.85
C ASN A 50 -10.05 3.26 -18.03
N ILE A 51 -10.09 2.89 -16.75
CA ILE A 51 -11.15 3.30 -15.81
C ILE A 51 -11.12 4.82 -15.57
N ILE A 52 -9.93 5.41 -15.61
CA ILE A 52 -9.76 6.85 -15.40
C ILE A 52 -10.18 7.61 -16.69
N PRO A 53 -11.04 8.62 -16.59
CA PRO A 53 -11.47 9.42 -17.72
C PRO A 53 -10.30 10.02 -18.51
N LYS A 54 -10.54 10.39 -19.75
CA LYS A 54 -9.54 11.15 -20.54
C LYS A 54 -9.21 12.46 -19.81
N SER A 55 -7.92 12.73 -19.66
CA SER A 55 -7.42 13.87 -18.88
C SER A 55 -7.88 13.88 -17.42
N GLY A 56 -8.27 12.72 -16.89
CA GLY A 56 -8.69 12.55 -15.50
C GLY A 56 -7.50 12.62 -14.53
N THR A 57 -7.81 12.61 -13.25
CA THR A 57 -6.85 12.83 -12.17
C THR A 57 -6.60 11.57 -11.34
N VAL A 58 -5.34 11.31 -10.98
CA VAL A 58 -4.96 10.19 -10.11
C VAL A 58 -4.19 10.69 -8.90
N GLY A 59 -4.73 10.42 -7.71
CA GLY A 59 -4.13 10.79 -6.44
C GLY A 59 -2.95 9.89 -6.05
N THR A 60 -1.75 10.45 -6.03
CA THR A 60 -0.55 9.78 -5.49
C THR A 60 0.57 10.79 -5.23
N VAL A 61 1.40 10.53 -4.20
CA VAL A 61 2.65 11.28 -3.95
C VAL A 61 3.89 10.50 -4.35
N SER A 62 3.73 9.28 -4.82
CA SER A 62 4.84 8.40 -5.21
C SER A 62 5.30 8.72 -6.62
N GLY A 63 6.55 9.17 -6.77
CA GLY A 63 7.15 9.40 -8.08
C GLY A 63 7.16 8.15 -8.96
N ARG A 64 7.40 6.96 -8.38
CA ARG A 64 7.31 5.68 -9.07
C ARG A 64 5.92 5.48 -9.69
N ARG A 65 4.84 5.63 -8.90
CA ARG A 65 3.47 5.46 -9.39
C ARG A 65 3.11 6.50 -10.45
N GLN A 66 3.54 7.76 -10.27
CA GLN A 66 3.35 8.81 -11.27
C GLN A 66 4.02 8.45 -12.59
N SER A 67 5.27 7.99 -12.55
CA SER A 67 6.00 7.59 -13.75
C SER A 67 5.33 6.46 -14.51
N PHE A 68 4.80 5.44 -13.81
CA PHE A 68 4.06 4.35 -14.46
C PHE A 68 2.75 4.84 -15.09
N VAL A 69 1.98 5.65 -14.36
CA VAL A 69 0.73 6.22 -14.90
C VAL A 69 1.02 7.03 -16.16
N LEU A 70 1.97 7.97 -16.10
CA LEU A 70 2.30 8.85 -17.21
C LEU A 70 2.95 8.13 -18.39
N GLY A 71 3.70 7.06 -18.13
CA GLY A 71 4.28 6.22 -19.18
C GLY A 71 3.23 5.48 -20.01
N LYS A 72 2.09 5.16 -19.44
CA LYS A 72 0.97 4.48 -20.11
C LYS A 72 -0.12 5.46 -20.59
N ARG A 73 -0.43 6.45 -19.77
CA ARG A 73 -1.50 7.44 -20.00
C ARG A 73 -0.97 8.84 -19.73
N PRO A 74 -0.27 9.45 -20.72
CA PRO A 74 0.31 10.80 -20.57
C PRO A 74 -0.73 11.91 -20.37
N ASP A 75 -1.98 11.62 -20.70
CA ASP A 75 -3.10 12.55 -20.50
C ASP A 75 -3.61 12.62 -19.06
N ILE A 76 -3.31 11.63 -18.22
CA ILE A 76 -3.73 11.63 -16.80
C ILE A 76 -2.91 12.67 -16.02
N ILE A 77 -3.57 13.34 -15.09
CA ILE A 77 -2.96 14.37 -14.24
C ILE A 77 -2.73 13.80 -12.84
N PRO A 78 -1.47 13.51 -12.45
CA PRO A 78 -1.18 13.10 -11.07
C PRO A 78 -1.39 14.23 -10.08
N ILE A 79 -2.17 13.97 -9.04
CA ILE A 79 -2.45 14.93 -7.95
C ILE A 79 -1.80 14.47 -6.66
N ALA A 80 -1.06 15.35 -6.00
CA ALA A 80 -0.45 15.05 -4.71
C ALA A 80 -1.51 14.95 -3.59
N VAL A 81 -1.84 13.71 -3.19
CA VAL A 81 -2.79 13.44 -2.09
C VAL A 81 -2.02 12.89 -0.90
N ARG A 82 -1.95 13.67 0.19
CA ARG A 82 -1.24 13.34 1.43
C ARG A 82 -2.21 13.08 2.58
N GLY A 83 -1.70 12.48 3.64
CA GLY A 83 -2.44 12.17 4.87
C GLY A 83 -2.57 10.66 5.10
N GLN A 84 -3.32 10.29 6.11
CA GLN A 84 -3.68 8.90 6.39
C GLN A 84 -4.59 8.34 5.29
N VAL A 85 -4.76 7.03 5.25
CA VAL A 85 -5.56 6.34 4.24
C VAL A 85 -6.96 6.94 4.11
N GLU A 86 -7.66 7.12 5.23
CA GLU A 86 -9.01 7.71 5.25
C GLU A 86 -9.05 9.12 4.67
N THR A 87 -8.09 9.97 5.07
CA THR A 87 -8.01 11.35 4.56
C THR A 87 -7.83 11.36 3.04
N ARG A 88 -7.06 10.44 2.50
CA ARG A 88 -6.84 10.32 1.05
C ARG A 88 -8.12 9.86 0.35
N LEU A 89 -8.79 8.83 0.88
CA LEU A 89 -10.03 8.31 0.30
C LEU A 89 -11.20 9.28 0.42
N LYS A 90 -11.20 10.14 1.46
CA LYS A 90 -12.16 11.23 1.56
C LYS A 90 -12.03 12.22 0.39
N ARG A 91 -10.82 12.49 -0.10
CA ARG A 91 -10.65 13.33 -1.30
C ARG A 91 -11.21 12.69 -2.57
N LEU A 92 -11.13 11.36 -2.67
CA LEU A 92 -11.80 10.62 -3.73
C LEU A 92 -13.32 10.72 -3.60
N GLN A 93 -13.86 10.56 -2.38
CA GLN A 93 -15.29 10.71 -2.09
C GLN A 93 -15.81 12.10 -2.42
N GLU A 94 -15.00 13.14 -2.17
CA GLU A 94 -15.31 14.54 -2.47
C GLU A 94 -15.16 14.88 -3.98
N GLY A 95 -14.80 13.91 -4.82
CA GLY A 95 -14.62 14.13 -6.26
C GLY A 95 -13.42 15.02 -6.62
N ARG A 96 -12.41 15.13 -5.72
CA ARG A 96 -11.22 15.94 -5.97
C ARG A 96 -10.19 15.21 -6.86
N VAL A 97 -10.32 13.91 -7.01
CA VAL A 97 -9.57 13.07 -7.92
C VAL A 97 -10.48 11.96 -8.43
N ASP A 98 -10.22 11.46 -9.64
CA ASP A 98 -11.00 10.39 -10.27
C ASP A 98 -10.57 9.00 -9.80
N GLY A 99 -9.34 8.87 -9.34
CA GLY A 99 -8.81 7.63 -8.76
C GLY A 99 -7.68 7.90 -7.78
N ILE A 100 -7.36 6.92 -6.94
CA ILE A 100 -6.22 6.95 -6.00
C ILE A 100 -5.47 5.64 -6.08
N ILE A 101 -4.12 5.70 -6.10
CA ILE A 101 -3.28 4.51 -6.03
C ILE A 101 -2.68 4.39 -4.62
N LEU A 102 -3.01 3.29 -3.95
CA LEU A 102 -2.53 2.95 -2.61
C LEU A 102 -1.92 1.53 -2.59
N ALA A 103 -0.99 1.29 -1.65
CA ALA A 103 -0.54 -0.06 -1.36
C ALA A 103 -1.68 -0.85 -0.68
N GLU A 104 -2.01 -2.03 -1.21
CA GLU A 104 -3.09 -2.88 -0.69
C GLU A 104 -2.90 -3.20 0.78
N ILE A 105 -1.68 -3.54 1.18
CA ILE A 105 -1.39 -3.97 2.54
C ILE A 105 -1.80 -2.96 3.62
N GLY A 106 -1.69 -1.65 3.32
CA GLY A 106 -2.09 -0.62 4.26
C GLY A 106 -3.60 -0.65 4.56
N LEU A 107 -4.41 -0.87 3.52
CA LEU A 107 -5.85 -1.01 3.65
C LEU A 107 -6.25 -2.36 4.24
N LYS A 108 -5.60 -3.43 3.80
CA LYS A 108 -5.89 -4.79 4.26
C LYS A 108 -5.67 -4.95 5.76
N ARG A 109 -4.57 -4.41 6.30
CA ARG A 109 -4.33 -4.42 7.76
C ARG A 109 -5.41 -3.67 8.53
N LEU A 110 -5.87 -2.52 8.04
CA LEU A 110 -6.96 -1.78 8.68
C LEU A 110 -8.30 -2.52 8.58
N PHE A 111 -8.53 -3.21 7.46
CA PHE A 111 -9.71 -4.06 7.28
C PHE A 111 -9.73 -5.24 8.23
N GLU A 112 -8.62 -5.96 8.39
CA GLU A 112 -8.48 -7.14 9.25
C GLU A 112 -8.74 -6.82 10.74
N ILE A 113 -8.39 -5.61 11.18
CA ILE A 113 -8.67 -5.15 12.56
C ILE A 113 -9.97 -4.36 12.69
N ASN A 114 -10.82 -4.35 11.64
CA ASN A 114 -12.15 -3.73 11.61
C ASN A 114 -12.19 -2.23 11.98
N VAL A 115 -11.16 -1.47 11.61
CA VAL A 115 -11.13 0.00 11.84
C VAL A 115 -11.44 0.82 10.59
N LEU A 116 -11.63 0.20 9.41
CA LEU A 116 -12.06 0.92 8.21
C LEU A 116 -13.52 1.30 8.29
N GLU A 117 -13.80 2.56 8.04
CA GLU A 117 -15.16 3.08 7.91
C GLU A 117 -15.92 2.37 6.78
N PRO A 118 -17.19 1.98 6.99
CA PRO A 118 -17.96 1.20 6.02
C PRO A 118 -18.05 1.84 4.62
N TRP A 119 -18.05 3.17 4.53
CA TRP A 119 -18.10 3.87 3.24
C TRP A 119 -16.86 3.64 2.37
N ILE A 120 -15.69 3.41 2.99
CA ILE A 120 -14.44 3.10 2.30
C ILE A 120 -14.56 1.78 1.55
N LEU A 121 -15.16 0.78 2.17
CA LEU A 121 -15.32 -0.55 1.61
C LEU A 121 -16.25 -0.62 0.39
N ASN A 122 -17.02 0.45 0.15
CA ASN A 122 -17.93 0.57 -1.00
C ASN A 122 -17.28 1.16 -2.24
N PHE A 123 -16.06 1.69 -2.18
CA PHE A 123 -15.33 2.07 -3.39
C PHE A 123 -15.09 0.86 -4.28
N SER A 124 -15.10 1.07 -5.58
CA SER A 124 -14.58 0.08 -6.52
C SER A 124 -13.05 0.12 -6.54
N ALA A 125 -12.45 -1.03 -6.73
CA ALA A 125 -11.00 -1.15 -6.81
C ALA A 125 -10.56 -2.27 -7.74
N VAL A 126 -9.36 -2.11 -8.30
CA VAL A 126 -8.66 -3.16 -9.03
C VAL A 126 -7.24 -3.31 -8.48
N ARG A 127 -6.77 -4.56 -8.36
CA ARG A 127 -5.40 -4.89 -8.00
C ARG A 127 -4.55 -4.86 -9.25
N LEU A 128 -3.47 -4.07 -9.24
CA LEU A 128 -2.56 -3.91 -10.36
C LEU A 128 -1.62 -5.12 -10.44
N THR A 129 -1.52 -5.72 -11.63
CA THR A 129 -0.66 -6.87 -11.89
C THR A 129 0.81 -6.54 -11.65
N GLU A 130 1.46 -7.24 -10.75
CA GLU A 130 2.84 -6.92 -10.33
C GLU A 130 3.88 -7.05 -11.44
N SER A 131 3.69 -7.92 -12.42
CA SER A 131 4.58 -8.07 -13.56
C SER A 131 4.66 -6.81 -14.45
N GLU A 132 3.58 -6.03 -14.51
CA GLU A 132 3.50 -4.79 -15.29
C GLU A 132 3.64 -3.54 -14.41
N TRP A 133 3.38 -3.69 -13.12
CA TRP A 133 3.39 -2.63 -12.11
C TRP A 133 4.29 -3.01 -10.93
N PRO A 134 5.61 -3.04 -11.10
CA PRO A 134 6.52 -3.41 -10.01
C PRO A 134 6.39 -2.43 -8.85
N THR A 135 6.26 -2.98 -7.66
CA THR A 135 6.04 -2.22 -6.43
C THR A 135 7.36 -1.76 -5.80
N ALA A 136 7.29 -0.93 -4.76
CA ALA A 136 8.50 -0.45 -4.10
C ALA A 136 9.27 -1.60 -3.42
N PRO A 137 10.61 -1.60 -3.45
CA PRO A 137 11.39 -2.55 -2.66
C PRO A 137 10.97 -2.50 -1.19
N GLY A 138 10.70 -3.66 -0.59
CA GLY A 138 10.25 -3.78 0.78
C GLY A 138 8.79 -3.40 1.02
N GLN A 139 7.98 -3.12 -0.01
CA GLN A 139 6.54 -2.90 0.17
C GLN A 139 5.91 -4.13 0.84
N GLY A 140 5.09 -3.91 1.86
CA GLY A 140 4.47 -4.97 2.65
C GLY A 140 5.30 -5.44 3.85
N SER A 141 6.59 -5.12 3.92
CA SER A 141 7.44 -5.42 5.08
C SER A 141 7.34 -4.33 6.14
N ILE A 142 7.41 -4.74 7.40
CA ILE A 142 7.63 -3.84 8.53
C ILE A 142 8.96 -4.23 9.14
N SER A 143 9.87 -3.26 9.28
CA SER A 143 11.13 -3.45 9.99
C SER A 143 11.08 -2.79 11.36
N VAL A 144 11.67 -3.46 12.34
CA VAL A 144 11.81 -2.95 13.70
C VAL A 144 13.23 -2.47 13.89
N HIS A 145 13.40 -1.24 14.36
CA HIS A 145 14.70 -0.64 14.61
C HIS A 145 14.78 -0.10 16.03
N CYS A 146 15.97 -0.12 16.61
CA CYS A 146 16.27 0.67 17.81
C CYS A 146 17.59 1.43 17.63
N ARG A 147 17.91 2.30 18.54
CA ARG A 147 19.25 2.92 18.57
C ARG A 147 20.29 1.84 18.87
N SER A 148 21.43 1.91 18.20
CA SER A 148 22.51 0.92 18.37
C SER A 148 23.03 0.86 19.82
N GLU A 149 23.08 2.00 20.48
CA GLU A 149 23.46 2.11 21.90
C GLU A 149 22.48 1.38 22.82
N ASP A 150 21.16 1.53 22.60
CA ASP A 150 20.11 0.86 23.38
C ASP A 150 20.16 -0.66 23.16
N TYR A 151 20.41 -1.11 21.93
CA TYR A 151 20.58 -2.53 21.64
C TYR A 151 21.75 -3.17 22.40
N GLN A 152 22.87 -2.42 22.51
CA GLN A 152 24.05 -2.91 23.22
C GLN A 152 23.88 -2.90 24.76
N SER A 153 23.20 -1.89 25.32
CA SER A 153 23.11 -1.66 26.74
C SER A 153 21.86 -2.25 27.42
N ASN A 154 20.75 -2.41 26.69
CA ASN A 154 19.47 -2.81 27.27
C ASN A 154 19.11 -4.28 26.93
N HIS A 155 19.16 -5.12 27.99
CA HIS A 155 18.83 -6.55 27.88
C HIS A 155 17.37 -6.81 27.52
N GLU A 156 16.43 -5.98 28.00
CA GLU A 156 15.00 -6.15 27.70
C GLU A 156 14.71 -5.91 26.23
N ILE A 157 15.29 -4.87 25.63
CA ILE A 157 15.19 -4.59 24.18
C ILE A 157 15.70 -5.80 23.38
N ARG A 158 16.88 -6.32 23.73
CA ARG A 158 17.44 -7.51 23.06
C ARG A 158 16.52 -8.72 23.19
N SER A 159 15.95 -8.95 24.36
CA SER A 159 15.06 -10.08 24.61
C SER A 159 13.77 -10.00 23.76
N ILE A 160 13.14 -8.81 23.72
CA ILE A 160 11.94 -8.59 22.88
C ILE A 160 12.25 -8.82 21.41
N LEU A 161 13.38 -8.35 20.94
CA LEU A 161 13.77 -8.44 19.54
C LEU A 161 14.14 -9.87 19.12
N ASN A 162 14.84 -10.60 19.96
CA ASN A 162 15.11 -12.03 19.73
C ASN A 162 13.82 -12.85 19.68
N HIS A 163 12.81 -12.49 20.48
CA HIS A 163 11.49 -13.13 20.43
C HIS A 163 10.80 -12.86 19.06
N ILE A 164 10.84 -11.62 18.58
CA ILE A 164 10.27 -11.25 17.28
C ILE A 164 10.99 -11.98 16.13
N GLU A 165 12.32 -12.09 16.15
CA GLU A 165 13.10 -12.83 15.15
C GLU A 165 12.75 -14.33 15.16
N THR A 166 12.60 -14.93 16.32
CA THR A 166 12.25 -16.36 16.45
C THR A 166 10.87 -16.65 15.89
N GLU A 167 9.87 -15.79 16.13
CA GLU A 167 8.54 -15.96 15.54
C GLU A 167 8.54 -15.82 14.01
N ILE A 168 9.44 -15.01 13.46
CA ILE A 168 9.56 -14.83 12.00
C ILE A 168 10.21 -16.05 11.35
N ASP A 169 11.22 -16.64 11.96
CA ASP A 169 11.92 -17.82 11.41
C ASP A 169 11.05 -19.07 11.41
N VAL A 170 10.21 -19.27 12.42
CA VAL A 170 9.20 -20.36 12.46
C VAL A 170 8.15 -20.22 11.33
N SER A 171 7.98 -19.05 10.78
CA SER A 171 7.01 -18.80 9.69
C SER A 171 7.60 -18.94 8.28
N LYS A 172 8.88 -19.31 8.16
CA LYS A 172 9.58 -19.57 6.87
C LYS A 172 9.59 -21.04 6.47
N GLU A 173 9.15 -21.95 7.36
CA GLU A 173 8.92 -23.36 7.08
C GLU A 173 7.46 -23.60 6.65
#